data_0228fd92bfa5351afea73fb0b99a2a0e
#
_entry.id   0228fd92bfa5351afea73fb0b99a2a0e
#
_cell.length_a   1.000
_cell.length_b   1.000
_cell.length_c   1.000
_cell.angle_alpha   90.00
_cell.angle_beta   90.00
_cell.angle_gamma   90.00
#
_symmetry.space_group_name_H-M   'P 1'
#
loop_
_entity.id
_entity.type
_entity.pdbx_description
1 polymer ?
#
loop_
_entity_poly.entity_id
_entity_poly.type
_entity_poly.pdbx_seq_one_letter_code
_entity_poly.pdbx_strand_id
1 'polypeptide(L)'
;LGIIQQGIYFNYDWGSGKNWPFQTMQNLGADLFSGYVHDFNPFNEGKNNSTYYMMDGWNGSTWDNTYGYIMPEVQKSETINEKDNIGFYGITKILKVELMHRLSDLYGPIVYTQFGSKTGSTPDTQQEAYKAFFNDLDTGIAKIREYQKANPDIESFAKFDILMPQGKRTFSEWIRFANSLRLR
;
A
#
# COMPACT_ATOMS: atom_id res chain seq x y z
N LEU A 1 6.92 10.50 -2.46
CA LEU A 1 6.25 9.53 -3.36
C LEU A 1 7.15 8.37 -3.78
N GLY A 2 8.43 8.59 -4.14
CA GLY A 2 9.33 7.53 -4.61
C GLY A 2 9.44 6.36 -3.64
N ILE A 3 9.70 6.62 -2.37
CA ILE A 3 9.80 5.60 -1.32
C ILE A 3 8.48 4.82 -1.16
N ILE A 4 7.34 5.52 -1.20
CA ILE A 4 6.02 4.88 -1.11
C ILE A 4 5.82 3.92 -2.29
N GLN A 5 6.09 4.36 -3.51
CA GLN A 5 5.96 3.55 -4.71
C GLN A 5 6.91 2.34 -4.71
N GLN A 6 8.13 2.49 -4.18
CA GLN A 6 9.08 1.38 -4.03
C GLN A 6 8.62 0.36 -3.00
N GLY A 7 8.06 0.83 -1.88
CA GLY A 7 7.68 -0.02 -0.75
C GLY A 7 6.31 -0.69 -0.87
N ILE A 8 5.40 -0.15 -1.68
CA ILE A 8 3.98 -0.51 -1.66
C ILE A 8 3.68 -1.99 -1.92
N TYR A 9 4.53 -2.67 -2.69
CA TYR A 9 4.41 -4.11 -2.96
C TYR A 9 5.43 -4.93 -2.16
N PHE A 10 6.08 -4.33 -1.15
CA PHE A 10 7.09 -4.97 -0.31
C PHE A 10 8.29 -5.54 -1.05
N ASN A 11 8.51 -5.12 -2.28
CA ASN A 11 9.63 -5.54 -3.12
C ASN A 11 10.87 -4.65 -2.99
N TYR A 12 10.86 -3.73 -2.05
CA TYR A 12 12.00 -2.90 -1.67
C TYR A 12 12.61 -3.41 -0.36
N ASP A 13 13.92 -3.51 -0.31
CA ASP A 13 14.65 -4.14 0.78
C ASP A 13 15.28 -3.17 1.79
N TRP A 14 14.94 -1.91 1.67
CA TRP A 14 15.44 -0.83 2.54
C TRP A 14 16.97 -0.73 2.56
N GLY A 15 17.63 -1.14 1.45
CA GLY A 15 19.08 -1.11 1.28
C GLY A 15 19.82 -2.35 1.75
N SER A 16 19.10 -3.41 2.16
CA SER A 16 19.74 -4.68 2.58
C SER A 16 20.22 -5.55 1.41
N GLY A 17 19.78 -5.29 0.20
CA GLY A 17 20.05 -6.09 -1.00
C GLY A 17 19.27 -7.41 -1.05
N LYS A 18 18.24 -7.58 -0.21
CA LYS A 18 17.44 -8.80 -0.10
C LYS A 18 15.95 -8.50 -0.04
N ASN A 19 15.18 -9.22 -0.83
CA ASN A 19 13.74 -8.99 -0.97
C ASN A 19 12.90 -9.78 0.06
N TRP A 20 13.32 -9.78 1.31
CA TRP A 20 12.63 -10.50 2.38
C TRP A 20 11.21 -10.02 2.69
N PRO A 21 10.89 -8.71 2.67
CA PRO A 21 9.53 -8.28 2.91
C PRO A 21 8.54 -8.86 1.89
N PHE A 22 8.91 -8.93 0.62
CA PHE A 22 8.09 -9.58 -0.41
C PHE A 22 7.98 -11.09 -0.18
N GLN A 23 9.10 -11.75 0.13
CA GLN A 23 9.11 -13.19 0.40
C GLN A 23 8.17 -13.55 1.55
N THR A 24 8.23 -12.82 2.66
CA THR A 24 7.41 -13.11 3.84
C THR A 24 5.92 -12.85 3.60
N MET A 25 5.58 -11.76 2.90
CA MET A 25 4.20 -11.41 2.60
C MET A 25 3.61 -12.33 1.52
N GLN A 26 4.32 -12.49 0.41
CA GLN A 26 3.79 -13.15 -0.79
C GLN A 26 4.06 -14.66 -0.74
N ASN A 27 5.31 -15.08 -0.71
CA ASN A 27 5.65 -16.48 -0.92
C ASN A 27 5.39 -17.34 0.33
N LEU A 28 5.79 -16.86 1.51
CA LEU A 28 5.61 -17.58 2.77
C LEU A 28 4.23 -17.36 3.42
N GLY A 29 3.42 -16.46 2.89
CA GLY A 29 2.07 -16.13 3.35
C GLY A 29 1.03 -16.41 2.26
N ALA A 30 0.76 -15.41 1.43
CA ALA A 30 -0.37 -15.41 0.51
C ALA A 30 -0.38 -16.61 -0.47
N ASP A 31 0.76 -16.95 -1.06
CA ASP A 31 0.85 -18.05 -2.04
C ASP A 31 0.57 -19.42 -1.40
N LEU A 32 1.04 -19.64 -0.18
CA LEU A 32 0.81 -20.89 0.53
C LEU A 32 -0.66 -21.02 0.97
N PHE A 33 -1.23 -19.97 1.59
CA PHE A 33 -2.61 -20.00 2.07
C PHE A 33 -3.64 -20.02 0.95
N SER A 34 -3.34 -19.40 -0.21
CA SER A 34 -4.21 -19.44 -1.39
C SER A 34 -4.20 -20.79 -2.13
N GLY A 35 -3.23 -21.65 -1.83
CA GLY A 35 -3.04 -22.92 -2.51
C GLY A 35 -2.46 -22.82 -3.93
N TYR A 36 -1.96 -21.64 -4.32
CA TYR A 36 -1.27 -21.48 -5.61
C TYR A 36 0.07 -22.18 -5.65
N VAL A 37 0.72 -22.32 -4.50
CA VAL A 37 2.00 -23.01 -4.35
C VAL A 37 1.86 -24.09 -3.30
N HIS A 38 2.48 -25.23 -3.56
CA HIS A 38 2.56 -26.35 -2.63
C HIS A 38 4.01 -26.65 -2.28
N ASP A 39 4.26 -26.91 -1.01
CA ASP A 39 5.56 -27.33 -0.49
C ASP A 39 5.71 -28.84 -0.64
N PHE A 40 6.54 -29.28 -1.55
CA PHE A 40 6.85 -30.71 -1.75
C PHE A 40 7.92 -31.24 -0.80
N ASN A 41 8.71 -30.36 -0.23
CA ASN A 41 9.78 -30.71 0.67
C ASN A 41 9.74 -29.81 1.90
N PRO A 42 9.17 -30.30 3.01
CA PRO A 42 8.98 -29.49 4.19
C PRO A 42 10.26 -28.78 4.60
N PHE A 43 10.23 -27.44 4.62
CA PHE A 43 11.34 -26.61 5.04
C PHE A 43 11.12 -26.17 6.51
N ASN A 44 12.19 -25.66 7.12
CA ASN A 44 12.18 -25.21 8.51
C ASN A 44 11.65 -26.31 9.46
N GLU A 45 12.07 -27.55 9.28
CA GLU A 45 11.66 -28.72 10.09
C GLU A 45 10.14 -28.94 10.15
N GLY A 46 9.42 -28.57 9.12
CA GLY A 46 7.94 -28.59 9.09
C GLY A 46 7.28 -27.48 9.91
N LYS A 47 8.05 -26.53 10.45
CA LYS A 47 7.52 -25.37 11.18
C LYS A 47 7.44 -24.16 10.24
N ASN A 48 6.38 -24.13 9.45
CA ASN A 48 6.17 -23.06 8.46
C ASN A 48 4.68 -22.88 8.14
N ASN A 49 4.35 -21.88 7.38
CA ASN A 49 2.96 -21.55 7.07
C ASN A 49 2.23 -22.65 6.27
N SER A 50 2.94 -23.50 5.50
CA SER A 50 2.34 -24.61 4.77
C SER A 50 1.80 -25.71 5.70
N THR A 51 2.33 -25.82 6.89
CA THR A 51 1.86 -26.73 7.95
C THR A 51 0.99 -26.04 9.00
N TYR A 52 0.55 -24.80 8.72
CA TYR A 52 -0.17 -23.95 9.69
C TYR A 52 0.60 -23.67 10.99
N TYR A 53 1.91 -23.85 10.98
CA TYR A 53 2.77 -23.36 12.04
C TYR A 53 3.09 -21.89 11.81
N MET A 54 2.35 -21.03 12.49
CA MET A 54 2.43 -19.57 12.28
C MET A 54 3.72 -19.01 12.88
N MET A 55 4.66 -18.64 12.01
CA MET A 55 5.92 -18.03 12.42
C MET A 55 5.71 -16.54 12.69
N ASP A 56 5.83 -16.11 13.93
CA ASP A 56 5.58 -14.72 14.35
C ASP A 56 6.36 -13.71 13.52
N GLY A 57 7.67 -13.94 13.31
CA GLY A 57 8.51 -13.03 12.53
C GLY A 57 8.09 -12.91 11.06
N TRP A 58 7.58 -13.98 10.46
CA TRP A 58 7.08 -13.94 9.07
C TRP A 58 5.71 -13.26 9.00
N ASN A 59 4.82 -13.65 9.90
CA ASN A 59 3.46 -13.13 9.93
C ASN A 59 3.41 -11.67 10.39
N GLY A 60 4.33 -11.23 11.25
CA GLY A 60 4.47 -9.83 11.67
C GLY A 60 5.15 -8.92 10.63
N SER A 61 5.95 -9.49 9.72
CA SER A 61 6.79 -8.72 8.80
C SER A 61 6.03 -7.69 7.97
N THR A 62 4.86 -8.04 7.44
CA THR A 62 4.05 -7.12 6.63
C THR A 62 3.56 -5.94 7.46
N TRP A 63 3.13 -6.18 8.69
CA TRP A 63 2.73 -5.14 9.64
C TRP A 63 3.89 -4.20 9.96
N ASP A 64 5.02 -4.76 10.34
CA ASP A 64 6.20 -3.97 10.75
C ASP A 64 6.74 -3.11 9.61
N ASN A 65 6.82 -3.68 8.40
CA ASN A 65 7.26 -2.92 7.22
C ASN A 65 6.27 -1.82 6.84
N THR A 66 4.96 -2.09 6.93
CA THR A 66 3.93 -1.09 6.64
C THR A 66 4.03 0.09 7.57
N TYR A 67 4.00 -0.14 8.88
CA TYR A 67 3.96 0.93 9.87
C TYR A 67 5.32 1.53 10.20
N GLY A 68 6.38 0.75 10.08
CA GLY A 68 7.73 1.22 10.36
C GLY A 68 8.38 2.04 9.25
N TYR A 69 8.05 1.73 7.98
CA TYR A 69 8.75 2.34 6.85
C TYR A 69 7.85 3.08 5.86
N ILE A 70 6.67 2.52 5.52
CA ILE A 70 5.88 3.06 4.41
C ILE A 70 4.88 4.11 4.90
N MET A 71 4.12 3.83 5.95
CA MET A 71 3.11 4.76 6.47
C MET A 71 3.67 6.10 6.97
N PRO A 72 4.85 6.19 7.60
CA PRO A 72 5.48 7.47 7.91
C PRO A 72 5.74 8.33 6.67
N GLU A 73 6.15 7.71 5.55
CA GLU A 73 6.36 8.43 4.29
C GLU A 73 5.04 8.83 3.62
N VAL A 74 3.98 8.02 3.77
CA VAL A 74 2.62 8.39 3.36
C VAL A 74 2.17 9.64 4.11
N GLN A 75 2.25 9.64 5.44
CA GLN A 75 1.86 10.78 6.27
C GLN A 75 2.65 12.05 5.93
N LYS A 76 3.95 11.92 5.74
CA LYS A 76 4.83 13.01 5.31
C LYS A 76 4.42 13.55 3.93
N SER A 77 4.15 12.65 2.98
CA SER A 77 3.70 13.03 1.64
C SER A 77 2.34 13.72 1.67
N GLU A 78 1.37 13.23 2.46
CA GLU A 78 0.08 13.90 2.66
C GLU A 78 0.29 15.33 3.19
N THR A 79 1.06 15.49 4.26
CA THR A 79 1.31 16.79 4.90
C THR A 79 1.96 17.81 3.95
N ILE A 80 2.94 17.37 3.16
CA ILE A 80 3.66 18.26 2.23
C ILE A 80 2.79 18.65 1.03
N ASN A 81 2.04 17.69 0.47
CA ASN A 81 1.36 17.87 -0.80
C ASN A 81 -0.07 18.38 -0.69
N GLU A 82 -0.69 18.34 0.49
CA GLU A 82 -2.09 18.74 0.68
C GLU A 82 -2.41 20.14 0.16
N LYS A 83 -1.48 21.08 0.30
CA LYS A 83 -1.67 22.50 -0.10
C LYS A 83 -0.95 22.83 -1.41
N ASP A 84 0.28 22.35 -1.56
CA ASP A 84 1.18 22.84 -2.59
C ASP A 84 1.15 21.99 -3.86
N ASN A 85 0.82 20.69 -3.74
CA ASN A 85 0.83 19.74 -4.86
C ASN A 85 -0.35 18.77 -4.78
N ILE A 86 -1.55 19.30 -4.92
CA ILE A 86 -2.79 18.53 -4.72
C ILE A 86 -2.91 17.29 -5.63
N GLY A 87 -2.28 17.31 -6.82
CA GLY A 87 -2.20 16.13 -7.68
C GLY A 87 -1.39 15.00 -7.04
N PHE A 88 -0.24 15.33 -6.42
CA PHE A 88 0.58 14.36 -5.68
C PHE A 88 -0.09 13.91 -4.38
N TYR A 89 -0.82 14.80 -3.73
CA TYR A 89 -1.67 14.43 -2.60
C TYR A 89 -2.71 13.38 -3.02
N GLY A 90 -3.39 13.59 -4.15
CA GLY A 90 -4.36 12.64 -4.67
C GLY A 90 -3.73 11.26 -4.97
N ILE A 91 -2.54 11.23 -5.58
CA ILE A 91 -1.80 9.98 -5.81
C ILE A 91 -1.41 9.32 -4.48
N THR A 92 -0.99 10.10 -3.48
CA THR A 92 -0.64 9.57 -2.15
C THR A 92 -1.83 8.88 -1.49
N LYS A 93 -3.04 9.45 -1.61
CA LYS A 93 -4.27 8.83 -1.12
C LYS A 93 -4.56 7.47 -1.78
N ILE A 94 -4.40 7.39 -3.09
CA ILE A 94 -4.60 6.13 -3.83
C ILE A 94 -3.57 5.08 -3.40
N LEU A 95 -2.30 5.46 -3.30
CA LEU A 95 -1.23 4.57 -2.85
C LEU A 95 -1.42 4.09 -1.41
N LYS A 96 -1.90 4.97 -0.52
CA LYS A 96 -2.24 4.60 0.85
C LYS A 96 -3.30 3.50 0.88
N VAL A 97 -4.34 3.63 0.07
CA VAL A 97 -5.39 2.60 -0.01
C VAL A 97 -4.84 1.30 -0.57
N GLU A 98 -4.02 1.35 -1.65
CA GLU A 98 -3.39 0.15 -2.23
C GLU A 98 -2.54 -0.61 -1.20
N LEU A 99 -1.82 0.09 -0.34
CA LEU A 99 -1.06 -0.52 0.74
C LEU A 99 -1.98 -1.14 1.81
N MET A 100 -2.91 -0.33 2.30
CA MET A 100 -3.60 -0.61 3.56
C MET A 100 -4.78 -1.58 3.42
N HIS A 101 -5.41 -1.68 2.23
CA HIS A 101 -6.45 -2.69 2.03
C HIS A 101 -5.86 -4.11 2.11
N ARG A 102 -4.67 -4.32 1.56
CA ARG A 102 -3.95 -5.60 1.65
C ARG A 102 -3.58 -5.95 3.09
N LEU A 103 -3.19 -4.93 3.87
CA LEU A 103 -2.92 -5.13 5.29
C LEU A 103 -4.18 -5.54 6.05
N SER A 104 -5.31 -4.88 5.78
CA SER A 104 -6.60 -5.22 6.38
C SER A 104 -7.09 -6.61 5.98
N ASP A 105 -6.84 -7.03 4.75
CA ASP A 105 -7.17 -8.38 4.28
C ASP A 105 -6.38 -9.47 5.03
N LEU A 106 -5.14 -9.18 5.43
CA LEU A 106 -4.30 -10.11 6.18
C LEU A 106 -4.62 -10.15 7.68
N TYR A 107 -4.87 -8.99 8.30
CA TYR A 107 -4.95 -8.86 9.76
C TYR A 107 -6.33 -8.49 10.28
N GLY A 108 -7.26 -8.10 9.42
CA GLY A 108 -8.58 -7.60 9.82
C GLY A 108 -8.51 -6.14 10.29
N PRO A 109 -8.67 -5.87 11.61
CA PRO A 109 -8.54 -4.51 12.14
C PRO A 109 -7.14 -3.93 11.97
N ILE A 110 -7.04 -2.66 11.54
CA ILE A 110 -5.78 -1.96 11.29
C ILE A 110 -5.83 -0.52 11.79
N VAL A 111 -4.67 0.08 12.06
CA VAL A 111 -4.58 1.52 12.38
C VAL A 111 -4.50 2.31 11.07
N TYR A 112 -5.63 2.82 10.61
CA TYR A 112 -5.72 3.60 9.37
C TYR A 112 -6.06 5.07 9.61
N THR A 113 -7.23 5.34 10.23
CA THR A 113 -7.74 6.71 10.41
C THR A 113 -6.96 7.49 11.47
N GLN A 114 -6.43 6.79 12.46
CA GLN A 114 -5.71 7.40 13.58
C GLN A 114 -4.19 7.23 13.51
N PHE A 115 -3.65 6.80 12.37
CA PHE A 115 -2.20 6.67 12.22
C PHE A 115 -1.51 8.02 12.42
N GLY A 116 -0.50 8.05 13.29
CA GLY A 116 0.23 9.27 13.65
C GLY A 116 -0.49 10.20 14.63
N SER A 117 -1.61 9.77 15.21
CA SER A 117 -2.29 10.53 16.26
C SER A 117 -1.41 10.68 17.50
N LYS A 118 -1.39 11.88 18.07
CA LYS A 118 -0.65 12.18 19.31
C LYS A 118 -1.32 11.61 20.57
N THR A 119 -2.59 11.28 20.49
CA THR A 119 -3.40 10.80 21.64
C THR A 119 -3.49 9.28 21.72
N GLY A 120 -2.76 8.59 20.86
CA GLY A 120 -2.81 7.13 20.70
C GLY A 120 -3.53 6.72 19.43
N SER A 121 -3.32 5.47 19.05
CA SER A 121 -3.91 4.89 17.83
C SER A 121 -4.74 3.68 18.22
N THR A 122 -6.04 3.76 18.00
CA THR A 122 -6.95 2.62 18.11
C THR A 122 -7.13 2.00 16.73
N PRO A 123 -7.04 0.67 16.57
CA PRO A 123 -7.34 0.04 15.29
C PRO A 123 -8.79 0.31 14.86
N ASP A 124 -8.95 0.66 13.59
CA ASP A 124 -10.25 0.67 12.94
C ASP A 124 -10.69 -0.78 12.70
N THR A 125 -11.95 -1.07 12.87
CA THR A 125 -12.51 -2.35 12.37
C THR A 125 -12.33 -2.42 10.85
N GLN A 126 -12.32 -3.62 10.28
CA GLN A 126 -12.19 -3.77 8.83
C GLN A 126 -13.28 -2.98 8.07
N GLN A 127 -14.50 -2.96 8.59
CA GLN A 127 -15.59 -2.19 8.00
C GLN A 127 -15.32 -0.68 8.02
N GLU A 128 -14.81 -0.14 9.11
CA GLU A 128 -14.45 1.28 9.23
C GLU A 128 -13.28 1.63 8.31
N ALA A 129 -12.25 0.78 8.27
CA ALA A 129 -11.12 0.94 7.38
C ALA A 129 -11.55 0.98 5.91
N TYR A 130 -12.41 0.07 5.46
CA TYR A 130 -12.92 0.06 4.08
C TYR A 130 -13.77 1.28 3.75
N LYS A 131 -14.59 1.77 4.68
CA LYS A 131 -15.30 3.06 4.49
C LYS A 131 -14.32 4.21 4.30
N ALA A 132 -13.26 4.24 5.10
CA ALA A 132 -12.21 5.26 4.98
C ALA A 132 -11.42 5.12 3.67
N PHE A 133 -11.18 3.89 3.18
CA PHE A 133 -10.57 3.65 1.86
C PHE A 133 -11.39 4.27 0.74
N PHE A 134 -12.70 4.06 0.72
CA PHE A 134 -13.57 4.68 -0.28
C PHE A 134 -13.50 6.21 -0.24
N ASN A 135 -13.51 6.81 0.95
CA ASN A 135 -13.38 8.26 1.12
C ASN A 135 -12.01 8.77 0.61
N ASP A 136 -10.93 8.05 0.90
CA ASP A 136 -9.59 8.41 0.43
C ASP A 136 -9.46 8.25 -1.08
N LEU A 137 -10.07 7.23 -1.70
CA LEU A 137 -10.13 7.08 -3.17
C LEU A 137 -10.92 8.22 -3.81
N ASP A 138 -12.08 8.59 -3.27
CA ASP A 138 -12.87 9.71 -3.75
C ASP A 138 -12.12 11.03 -3.67
N THR A 139 -11.47 11.28 -2.53
CA THR A 139 -10.60 12.43 -2.32
C THR A 139 -9.44 12.45 -3.31
N GLY A 140 -8.77 11.31 -3.49
CA GLY A 140 -7.66 11.17 -4.42
C GLY A 140 -8.05 11.50 -5.85
N ILE A 141 -9.16 10.93 -6.33
CA ILE A 141 -9.70 11.20 -7.68
C ILE A 141 -10.09 12.67 -7.83
N ALA A 142 -10.77 13.25 -6.84
CA ALA A 142 -11.20 14.65 -6.87
C ALA A 142 -9.99 15.59 -6.95
N LYS A 143 -8.94 15.35 -6.15
CA LYS A 143 -7.72 16.16 -6.12
C LYS A 143 -6.91 16.05 -7.41
N ILE A 144 -6.84 14.88 -8.02
CA ILE A 144 -6.21 14.72 -9.33
C ILE A 144 -6.97 15.53 -10.39
N ARG A 145 -8.29 15.45 -10.43
CA ARG A 145 -9.13 16.22 -11.38
C ARG A 145 -9.00 17.73 -11.17
N GLU A 146 -8.99 18.18 -9.91
CA GLU A 146 -8.77 19.58 -9.55
C GLU A 146 -7.42 20.07 -10.06
N TYR A 147 -6.37 19.27 -9.85
CA TYR A 147 -5.02 19.56 -10.34
C TYR A 147 -4.95 19.64 -11.87
N GLN A 148 -5.54 18.69 -12.58
CA GLN A 148 -5.60 18.69 -14.05
C GLN A 148 -6.33 19.91 -14.60
N LYS A 149 -7.42 20.34 -13.96
CA LYS A 149 -8.19 21.54 -14.35
C LYS A 149 -7.35 22.81 -14.20
N ALA A 150 -6.56 22.91 -13.13
CA ALA A 150 -5.69 24.04 -12.87
C ALA A 150 -4.42 24.04 -13.74
N ASN A 151 -4.02 22.88 -14.26
CA ASN A 151 -2.79 22.65 -15.00
C ASN A 151 -3.06 21.84 -16.28
N PRO A 152 -3.78 22.42 -17.28
CA PRO A 152 -4.26 21.65 -18.44
C PRO A 152 -3.14 21.09 -19.31
N ASP A 153 -1.95 21.70 -19.28
CA ASP A 153 -0.79 21.25 -20.04
C ASP A 153 0.01 20.12 -19.36
N ILE A 154 -0.38 19.76 -18.12
CA ILE A 154 0.28 18.71 -17.34
C ILE A 154 -0.57 17.45 -17.34
N GLU A 155 -0.25 16.49 -18.20
CA GLU A 155 -0.99 15.25 -18.32
C GLU A 155 -0.60 14.18 -17.28
N SER A 156 0.59 14.31 -16.68
CA SER A 156 1.11 13.27 -15.81
C SER A 156 2.23 13.77 -14.89
N PHE A 157 2.55 12.94 -13.89
CA PHE A 157 3.79 13.06 -13.13
C PHE A 157 4.82 12.00 -13.56
N ALA A 158 4.89 11.70 -14.84
CA ALA A 158 5.66 10.61 -15.45
C ALA A 158 7.13 10.52 -15.01
N LYS A 159 7.76 11.66 -14.69
CA LYS A 159 9.13 11.70 -14.17
C LYS A 159 9.28 11.06 -12.78
N PHE A 160 8.20 11.00 -12.01
CA PHE A 160 8.16 10.49 -10.63
C PHE A 160 7.39 9.17 -10.51
N ASP A 161 6.75 8.73 -11.59
CA ASP A 161 5.96 7.52 -11.64
C ASP A 161 6.84 6.32 -12.01
N ILE A 162 7.00 5.40 -11.06
CA ILE A 162 7.76 4.17 -11.24
C ILE A 162 6.88 2.91 -11.25
N LEU A 163 5.57 3.06 -11.01
CA LEU A 163 4.63 1.94 -10.95
C LEU A 163 3.92 1.70 -12.28
N MET A 164 3.44 2.77 -12.92
CA MET A 164 2.74 2.63 -14.19
C MET A 164 3.71 2.31 -15.34
N PRO A 165 3.33 1.41 -16.27
CA PRO A 165 4.14 1.14 -17.45
C PRO A 165 4.42 2.39 -18.28
N GLN A 166 5.54 2.39 -18.98
CA GLN A 166 5.85 3.46 -19.92
C GLN A 166 4.68 3.64 -20.93
N GLY A 167 4.28 4.87 -21.18
CA GLY A 167 3.12 5.20 -22.03
C GLY A 167 1.76 5.18 -21.30
N LYS A 168 1.70 4.70 -20.04
CA LYS A 168 0.50 4.74 -19.19
C LYS A 168 0.70 5.57 -17.92
N ARG A 169 1.73 6.37 -17.84
CA ARG A 169 2.05 7.22 -16.68
C ARG A 169 1.25 8.52 -16.72
N THR A 170 -0.08 8.41 -16.73
CA THR A 170 -1.00 9.55 -16.81
C THR A 170 -1.91 9.60 -15.60
N PHE A 171 -2.43 10.78 -15.30
CA PHE A 171 -3.44 10.95 -14.25
C PHE A 171 -4.72 10.15 -14.54
N SER A 172 -5.10 10.02 -15.80
CA SER A 172 -6.25 9.21 -16.19
C SER A 172 -6.07 7.74 -15.85
N GLU A 173 -4.89 7.17 -16.01
CA GLU A 173 -4.60 5.79 -15.62
C GLU A 173 -4.61 5.63 -14.09
N TRP A 174 -4.14 6.61 -13.33
CA TRP A 174 -4.25 6.61 -11.88
C TRP A 174 -5.69 6.68 -11.39
N ILE A 175 -6.56 7.45 -12.06
CA ILE A 175 -8.01 7.47 -11.78
C ILE A 175 -8.64 6.10 -12.10
N ARG A 176 -8.24 5.45 -13.20
CA ARG A 176 -8.68 4.08 -13.52
C ARG A 176 -8.24 3.08 -12.47
N PHE A 177 -7.00 3.18 -12.03
CA PHE A 177 -6.47 2.34 -10.96
C PHE A 177 -7.25 2.52 -9.66
N ALA A 178 -7.51 3.75 -9.24
CA ALA A 178 -8.34 4.05 -8.07
C ALA A 178 -9.76 3.46 -8.18
N ASN A 179 -10.38 3.57 -9.35
CA ASN A 179 -11.68 2.93 -9.59
C ASN A 179 -11.62 1.41 -9.57
N SER A 180 -10.51 0.81 -10.02
CA SER A 180 -10.31 -0.64 -9.93
C SER A 180 -10.17 -1.10 -8.48
N LEU A 181 -9.51 -0.32 -7.61
CA LEU A 181 -9.44 -0.59 -6.18
C LEU A 181 -10.83 -0.55 -5.51
N ARG A 182 -11.74 0.28 -6.00
CA ARG A 182 -13.12 0.34 -5.48
C ARG A 182 -13.96 -0.90 -5.81
N LEU A 183 -13.62 -1.61 -6.88
CA LEU A 183 -14.34 -2.82 -7.30
C LEU A 183 -13.94 -4.06 -6.49
N ARG A 184 -12.84 -3.98 -5.81
CA ARG A 184 -12.34 -5.04 -4.94
C ARG A 184 -13.00 -5.02 -3.57
#